data_d0cb59f858d939731ef036f4d4950b33
#
_entry.id   d0cb59f858d939731ef036f4d4950b33
#
_cell.length_a   1.000
_cell.length_b   1.000
_cell.length_c   1.000
_cell.angle_alpha   90.00
_cell.angle_beta   90.00
_cell.angle_gamma   90.00
#
_symmetry.space_group_name_H-M   'P 1'
#
loop_
_entity.id
_entity.type
_entity.pdbx_description
1 polymer ?
#
loop_
_entity_poly.entity_id
_entity_poly.type
_entity_poly.pdbx_seq_one_letter_code
_entity_poly.pdbx_strand_id
1 'polypeptide(L)'
;MTNHPYFRHNDRLCIPLPAFPQPFEEMAPTDQEDVIVVWESIRARIPDRILELEHNIQSHLDTIRETDDWEQIIALFNQISDIASRIAELNTWQRVDPHLTALMSED
;
A
#
# COMPACT_ATOMS: atom_id res chain seq x y z
N MET A 1 13.39 11.26 -4.15
CA MET A 1 13.03 9.86 -4.18
C MET A 1 13.93 9.06 -3.26
N THR A 2 13.36 8.28 -2.40
CA THR A 2 14.13 7.64 -1.35
C THR A 2 14.47 6.21 -1.76
N ASN A 3 15.77 5.94 -1.89
CA ASN A 3 16.29 4.62 -2.16
C ASN A 3 16.84 4.07 -0.85
N HIS A 4 15.97 3.50 -0.06
CA HIS A 4 16.38 2.96 1.23
C HIS A 4 16.70 1.47 1.08
N PRO A 5 17.80 0.99 1.66
CA PRO A 5 18.20 -0.42 1.47
C PRO A 5 17.19 -1.41 2.03
N TYR A 6 16.36 -1.01 2.97
CA TYR A 6 15.40 -1.92 3.60
C TYR A 6 13.97 -1.72 3.11
N PHE A 7 13.78 -0.89 2.10
CA PHE A 7 12.46 -0.65 1.52
C PHE A 7 12.54 -0.72 0.01
N ARG A 8 11.51 -1.27 -0.60
CA ARG A 8 11.45 -1.40 -2.05
C ARG A 8 10.12 -0.84 -2.54
N HIS A 9 10.19 -0.01 -3.57
CA HIS A 9 8.97 0.54 -4.17
C HIS A 9 8.08 -0.56 -4.70
N ASN A 10 6.80 -0.49 -4.39
CA ASN A 10 5.79 -1.41 -4.90
C ASN A 10 4.94 -0.66 -5.93
N ASP A 11 5.04 -1.10 -7.20
CA ASP A 11 4.34 -0.41 -8.29
C ASP A 11 2.83 -0.51 -8.17
N ARG A 12 2.35 -1.61 -7.64
CA ARG A 12 0.92 -1.83 -7.49
C ARG A 12 0.30 -0.85 -6.50
N LEU A 13 0.95 -0.62 -5.38
CA LEU A 13 0.44 0.26 -4.33
C LEU A 13 1.01 1.68 -4.43
N CYS A 14 2.08 1.85 -5.18
CA CYS A 14 2.76 3.14 -5.36
C CYS A 14 3.32 3.69 -4.06
N ILE A 15 3.76 2.81 -3.18
CA ILE A 15 4.48 3.18 -1.96
C ILE A 15 5.63 2.19 -1.77
N PRO A 16 6.68 2.59 -1.04
CA PRO A 16 7.71 1.64 -0.66
C PRO A 16 7.19 0.68 0.40
N LEU A 17 7.58 -0.58 0.31
CA LEU A 17 7.21 -1.60 1.29
C LEU A 17 8.46 -2.19 1.92
N PRO A 18 8.36 -2.72 3.15
CA PRO A 18 9.51 -3.33 3.81
C PRO A 18 10.07 -4.50 3.01
N ALA A 19 11.41 -4.53 2.91
CA ALA A 19 12.13 -5.61 2.24
C ALA A 19 13.38 -5.86 3.07
N PHE A 20 13.21 -6.39 4.29
CA PHE A 20 14.31 -6.57 5.23
C PHE A 20 15.15 -7.78 4.84
N PRO A 21 16.49 -7.66 4.90
CA PRO A 21 17.36 -8.80 4.62
C PRO A 21 17.36 -9.83 5.74
N GLN A 22 16.85 -9.46 6.91
CA GLN A 22 16.79 -10.32 8.07
C GLN A 22 15.63 -9.87 8.94
N PRO A 23 15.19 -10.68 9.90
CA PRO A 23 14.11 -10.28 10.80
C PRO A 23 14.44 -8.98 11.51
N PHE A 24 13.42 -8.14 11.73
CA PHE A 24 13.61 -6.83 12.33
C PHE A 24 14.36 -6.91 13.65
N GLU A 25 14.02 -7.88 14.49
CA GLU A 25 14.63 -8.01 15.81
C GLU A 25 16.10 -8.41 15.75
N GLU A 26 16.58 -8.90 14.59
CA GLU A 26 17.99 -9.24 14.42
C GLU A 26 18.81 -8.11 13.83
N MET A 27 18.15 -7.00 13.50
CA MET A 27 18.86 -5.86 12.93
C MET A 27 19.54 -5.06 14.02
N ALA A 28 20.61 -4.34 13.65
CA ALA A 28 21.29 -3.46 14.59
C ALA A 28 20.31 -2.39 15.11
N PRO A 29 20.44 -1.96 16.38
CA PRO A 29 19.54 -0.95 16.93
C PRO A 29 19.43 0.32 16.11
N THR A 30 20.56 0.79 15.55
CA THR A 30 20.52 1.99 14.70
C THR A 30 19.71 1.74 13.44
N ASP A 31 19.82 0.55 12.86
CA ASP A 31 19.04 0.20 11.67
C ASP A 31 17.56 0.07 12.02
N GLN A 32 17.24 -0.48 13.19
CA GLN A 32 15.85 -0.59 13.63
C GLN A 32 15.22 0.78 13.78
N GLU A 33 15.93 1.72 14.38
CA GLU A 33 15.43 3.10 14.54
C GLU A 33 15.21 3.75 13.20
N ASP A 34 16.15 3.58 12.28
CA ASP A 34 16.05 4.15 10.95
C ASP A 34 14.83 3.59 10.20
N VAL A 35 14.63 2.28 10.29
CA VAL A 35 13.49 1.62 9.65
C VAL A 35 12.18 2.16 10.20
N ILE A 36 12.09 2.35 11.51
CA ILE A 36 10.86 2.87 12.12
C ILE A 36 10.56 4.28 11.61
N VAL A 37 11.59 5.13 11.58
CA VAL A 37 11.40 6.51 11.11
C VAL A 37 10.95 6.53 9.65
N VAL A 38 11.61 5.74 8.81
CA VAL A 38 11.27 5.70 7.38
C VAL A 38 9.86 5.14 7.19
N TRP A 39 9.51 4.06 7.91
CA TRP A 39 8.18 3.46 7.78
C TRP A 39 7.08 4.41 8.25
N GLU A 40 7.31 5.15 9.32
CA GLU A 40 6.34 6.14 9.78
C GLU A 40 6.09 7.18 8.69
N SER A 41 7.14 7.61 8.00
CA SER A 41 7.02 8.56 6.90
C SER A 41 6.22 7.97 5.74
N ILE A 42 6.48 6.70 5.41
CA ILE A 42 5.74 6.02 4.33
C ILE A 42 4.28 5.85 4.73
N ARG A 43 4.05 5.38 5.95
CA ARG A 43 2.70 5.12 6.44
C ARG A 43 1.84 6.38 6.45
N ALA A 44 2.46 7.53 6.72
CA ALA A 44 1.75 8.79 6.74
C ALA A 44 1.19 9.18 5.38
N ARG A 45 1.72 8.61 4.29
CA ARG A 45 1.26 8.91 2.93
C ARG A 45 0.15 7.98 2.45
N ILE A 46 -0.11 6.91 3.19
CA ILE A 46 -1.12 5.92 2.77
C ILE A 46 -2.52 6.51 2.65
N PRO A 47 -3.00 7.35 3.61
CA PRO A 47 -4.35 7.90 3.47
C PRO A 47 -4.56 8.70 2.19
N ASP A 48 -3.57 9.49 1.78
CA ASP A 48 -3.68 10.26 0.53
C ASP A 48 -3.74 9.31 -0.67
N ARG A 49 -2.95 8.24 -0.65
CA ARG A 49 -2.98 7.28 -1.74
C ARG A 49 -4.33 6.57 -1.82
N ILE A 50 -4.90 6.21 -0.68
CA ILE A 50 -6.23 5.60 -0.65
C ILE A 50 -7.26 6.56 -1.25
N LEU A 51 -7.17 7.84 -0.89
CA LEU A 51 -8.09 8.84 -1.42
C LEU A 51 -8.00 8.95 -2.94
N GLU A 52 -6.79 8.91 -3.49
CA GLU A 52 -6.61 8.90 -4.94
C GLU A 52 -7.32 7.71 -5.58
N LEU A 53 -7.17 6.55 -4.97
CA LEU A 53 -7.79 5.33 -5.51
C LEU A 53 -9.31 5.39 -5.41
N GLU A 54 -9.83 5.96 -4.33
CA GLU A 54 -11.28 6.14 -4.18
C GLU A 54 -11.82 7.09 -5.25
N HIS A 55 -11.07 8.15 -5.57
CA HIS A 55 -11.47 9.05 -6.65
C HIS A 55 -11.48 8.31 -7.99
N ASN A 56 -10.53 7.41 -8.22
CA ASN A 56 -10.52 6.63 -9.45
C ASN A 56 -11.73 5.72 -9.55
N ILE A 57 -12.13 5.11 -8.43
CA ILE A 57 -13.34 4.28 -8.41
C ILE A 57 -14.55 5.13 -8.77
N GLN A 58 -14.66 6.32 -8.17
CA GLN A 58 -15.79 7.20 -8.43
C GLN A 58 -15.83 7.60 -9.91
N SER A 59 -14.67 7.92 -10.48
CA SER A 59 -14.58 8.27 -11.90
C SER A 59 -15.06 7.12 -12.78
N HIS A 60 -14.68 5.89 -12.46
CA HIS A 60 -15.13 4.73 -13.23
C HIS A 60 -16.64 4.52 -13.09
N LEU A 61 -17.18 4.71 -11.88
CA LEU A 61 -18.63 4.59 -11.67
C LEU A 61 -19.39 5.63 -12.48
N ASP A 62 -18.86 6.86 -12.55
CA ASP A 62 -19.49 7.91 -13.35
C ASP A 62 -19.51 7.53 -14.83
N THR A 63 -18.43 6.95 -15.32
CA THR A 63 -18.37 6.50 -16.72
C THR A 63 -19.36 5.37 -16.97
N ILE A 64 -19.51 4.44 -16.02
CA ILE A 64 -20.46 3.34 -16.16
C ILE A 64 -21.88 3.87 -16.32
N ARG A 65 -22.23 4.92 -15.58
CA ARG A 65 -23.57 5.49 -15.67
C ARG A 65 -23.86 6.12 -17.03
N GLU A 66 -22.81 6.49 -17.76
CA GLU A 66 -22.97 7.21 -19.03
C GLU A 66 -22.75 6.35 -20.25
N THR A 67 -22.44 5.07 -20.09
CA THR A 67 -22.15 4.21 -21.22
C THR A 67 -23.21 3.13 -21.37
N ASP A 68 -23.52 2.78 -22.63
CA ASP A 68 -24.40 1.69 -22.96
C ASP A 68 -23.62 0.47 -23.43
N ASP A 69 -22.30 0.59 -23.57
CA ASP A 69 -21.46 -0.51 -24.05
C ASP A 69 -21.23 -1.50 -22.93
N TRP A 70 -21.85 -2.67 -23.08
CA TRP A 70 -21.78 -3.69 -22.04
C TRP A 70 -20.38 -4.21 -21.79
N GLU A 71 -19.56 -4.33 -22.84
CA GLU A 71 -18.19 -4.78 -22.69
C GLU A 71 -17.36 -3.77 -21.92
N GLN A 72 -17.59 -2.49 -22.17
CA GLN A 72 -16.91 -1.43 -21.43
C GLN A 72 -17.32 -1.43 -19.97
N ILE A 73 -18.61 -1.66 -19.70
CA ILE A 73 -19.10 -1.72 -18.31
C ILE A 73 -18.39 -2.82 -17.56
N ILE A 74 -18.28 -4.02 -18.17
CA ILE A 74 -17.61 -5.14 -17.54
C ILE A 74 -16.13 -4.81 -17.27
N ALA A 75 -15.45 -4.21 -18.25
CA ALA A 75 -14.05 -3.84 -18.08
C ALA A 75 -13.87 -2.85 -16.93
N LEU A 76 -14.78 -1.88 -16.81
CA LEU A 76 -14.71 -0.88 -15.75
C LEU A 76 -14.94 -1.51 -14.38
N PHE A 77 -15.90 -2.44 -14.27
CA PHE A 77 -16.11 -3.15 -13.00
C PHE A 77 -14.89 -3.96 -12.61
N ASN A 78 -14.20 -4.56 -13.58
CA ASN A 78 -12.96 -5.29 -13.28
C ASN A 78 -11.88 -4.35 -12.77
N GLN A 79 -11.77 -3.15 -13.34
CA GLN A 79 -10.82 -2.16 -12.87
C GLN A 79 -11.17 -1.68 -11.46
N ILE A 80 -12.45 -1.46 -11.18
CA ILE A 80 -12.89 -1.06 -9.85
C ILE A 80 -12.54 -2.14 -8.83
N SER A 81 -12.76 -3.39 -9.18
CA SER A 81 -12.44 -4.50 -8.29
C SER A 81 -10.95 -4.54 -7.97
N ASP A 82 -10.10 -4.30 -8.97
CA ASP A 82 -8.66 -4.26 -8.76
C ASP A 82 -8.27 -3.09 -7.85
N ILE A 83 -8.85 -1.92 -8.09
CA ILE A 83 -8.57 -0.74 -7.26
C ILE A 83 -9.01 -1.01 -5.81
N ALA A 84 -10.18 -1.61 -5.62
CA ALA A 84 -10.67 -1.92 -4.28
C ALA A 84 -9.71 -2.86 -3.56
N SER A 85 -9.14 -3.82 -4.28
CA SER A 85 -8.19 -4.74 -3.67
C SER A 85 -6.90 -4.02 -3.25
N ARG A 86 -6.47 -3.02 -4.03
CA ARG A 86 -5.30 -2.21 -3.65
C ARG A 86 -5.60 -1.39 -2.39
N ILE A 87 -6.80 -0.84 -2.29
CA ILE A 87 -7.20 -0.09 -1.09
C ILE A 87 -7.17 -1.01 0.14
N ALA A 88 -7.68 -2.24 0.00
CA ALA A 88 -7.67 -3.19 1.10
C ALA A 88 -6.24 -3.51 1.54
N GLU A 89 -5.32 -3.69 0.58
CA GLU A 89 -3.92 -3.94 0.92
C GLU A 89 -3.30 -2.74 1.62
N LEU A 90 -3.59 -1.53 1.14
CA LEU A 90 -3.07 -0.31 1.78
C LEU A 90 -3.59 -0.17 3.20
N ASN A 91 -4.86 -0.48 3.43
CA ASN A 91 -5.42 -0.46 4.79
C ASN A 91 -4.69 -1.44 5.70
N THR A 92 -4.33 -2.61 5.18
CA THR A 92 -3.57 -3.58 5.95
C THR A 92 -2.19 -3.02 6.30
N TRP A 93 -1.48 -2.45 5.31
CA TRP A 93 -0.16 -1.89 5.55
C TRP A 93 -0.20 -0.71 6.52
N GLN A 94 -1.29 0.06 6.51
CA GLN A 94 -1.42 1.20 7.41
C GLN A 94 -1.38 0.79 8.87
N ARG A 95 -1.75 -0.46 9.16
CA ARG A 95 -1.75 -1.01 10.52
C ARG A 95 -0.47 -1.73 10.89
N VAL A 96 0.45 -1.90 9.92
CA VAL A 96 1.67 -2.65 10.17
C VAL A 96 2.66 -1.77 10.92
N ASP A 97 3.18 -2.30 12.00
CA ASP A 97 4.23 -1.70 12.80
C ASP A 97 5.40 -2.68 12.79
N PRO A 98 6.60 -2.28 12.32
CA PRO A 98 7.73 -3.21 12.24
C PRO A 98 8.04 -3.88 13.58
N HIS A 99 7.94 -3.13 14.66
CA HIS A 99 8.18 -3.67 16.00
C HIS A 99 7.12 -4.70 16.39
N LEU A 100 5.85 -4.34 16.14
CA LEU A 100 4.74 -5.24 16.45
C LEU A 100 4.80 -6.50 15.60
N THR A 101 5.13 -6.33 14.32
CA THR A 101 5.24 -7.47 13.41
C THR A 101 6.33 -8.43 13.87
N ALA A 102 7.46 -7.90 14.35
CA ALA A 102 8.53 -8.74 14.87
C ALA A 102 8.05 -9.53 16.07
N LEU A 103 7.29 -8.89 16.97
CA LEU A 103 6.75 -9.59 18.14
C LEU A 103 5.80 -10.70 17.73
N MET A 104 4.97 -10.46 16.71
CA MET A 104 4.01 -11.44 16.26
C MET A 104 4.67 -12.62 15.55
N SER A 105 5.81 -12.40 14.92
CA SER A 105 6.47 -13.47 14.17
C SER A 105 7.25 -14.42 15.07
N GLU A 106 7.33 -14.13 16.36
CA GLU A 106 8.04 -15.01 17.31
C GLU A 106 7.17 -16.13 17.84
N ASP A 107 5.94 -16.23 17.42
CA ASP A 107 5.03 -17.28 17.91
C ASP A 107 5.45 -18.67 17.49
#